data_6af26cfe22c28bca65dcd3bc928cb599
#
_entry.id   6af26cfe22c28bca65dcd3bc928cb599
#
_cell.length_a   1.000
_cell.length_b   1.000
_cell.length_c   1.000
_cell.angle_alpha   90.00
_cell.angle_beta   90.00
_cell.angle_gamma   90.00
#
_symmetry.space_group_name_H-M   'P 1'
#
loop_
_entity.id
_entity.type
_entity.pdbx_description
1 polymer ?
#
loop_
_entity_poly.entity_id
_entity_poly.type
_entity_poly.pdbx_seq_one_letter_code
_entity_poly.pdbx_strand_id
1 'polypeptide(L)'
;MKRLTTFIAGAAVAATLGGCQQPAVSGWKSFSGDKNIERRVDSVLSLMTLEEKVGQMAQYSCNWDVTGPVMTGDYETLLKQGLVGSLFNVYTVDGVRKMQEMALSESRLKIPVLFGYDVVHGYRTIFPMPLAESCSWDLERMRKSAAIAADEASASGIAWTFAPMVDISRDARWGRVMEGAGEDPYLGSLIAKARVEGFQGGNDWRSLADVNTVLACCKHFAAYGPAEAGRDYNTSELSQNTLMNYYMPPYL
;
A
#
# COMPACT_ATOMS: atom_id res chain seq x y z
N MET A 1 -53.36 -60.16 -30.38
CA MET A 1 -52.72 -58.82 -30.34
C MET A 1 -52.35 -58.53 -28.92
N LYS A 2 -51.06 -58.74 -28.59
CA LYS A 2 -50.51 -58.52 -27.25
C LYS A 2 -49.74 -57.16 -27.23
N ARG A 3 -50.16 -56.22 -26.38
CA ARG A 3 -49.45 -54.96 -26.22
C ARG A 3 -48.31 -55.18 -25.24
N LEU A 4 -47.08 -54.85 -25.68
CA LEU A 4 -45.88 -54.86 -24.89
C LEU A 4 -45.75 -53.49 -24.22
N THR A 5 -45.78 -53.44 -22.88
CA THR A 5 -45.58 -52.25 -22.11
C THR A 5 -44.12 -52.24 -21.64
N THR A 6 -43.30 -51.33 -22.21
CA THR A 6 -41.89 -51.16 -21.83
C THR A 6 -41.82 -50.21 -20.66
N PHE A 7 -41.35 -50.70 -19.52
CA PHE A 7 -40.98 -49.88 -18.36
C PHE A 7 -39.59 -49.25 -18.58
N ILE A 8 -39.54 -47.93 -18.66
CA ILE A 8 -38.26 -47.20 -18.61
C ILE A 8 -37.99 -46.85 -17.14
N ALA A 9 -37.00 -47.52 -16.57
CA ALA A 9 -36.47 -47.18 -15.26
C ALA A 9 -35.54 -45.97 -15.42
N GLY A 10 -35.98 -44.81 -14.96
CA GLY A 10 -35.13 -43.61 -14.86
C GLY A 10 -34.19 -43.70 -13.69
N ALA A 11 -32.90 -43.87 -13.95
CA ALA A 11 -31.88 -43.72 -12.94
C ALA A 11 -31.63 -42.24 -12.69
N ALA A 12 -32.05 -41.76 -11.51
CA ALA A 12 -31.70 -40.42 -11.03
C ALA A 12 -30.24 -40.41 -10.60
N VAL A 13 -29.38 -39.79 -11.39
CA VAL A 13 -28.01 -39.49 -10.99
C VAL A 13 -28.05 -38.28 -10.07
N ALA A 14 -27.96 -38.51 -8.77
CA ALA A 14 -27.73 -37.44 -7.80
C ALA A 14 -26.28 -36.95 -7.97
N ALA A 15 -26.13 -35.84 -8.71
CA ALA A 15 -24.87 -35.11 -8.74
C ALA A 15 -24.65 -34.45 -7.36
N THR A 16 -23.86 -35.08 -6.53
CA THR A 16 -23.31 -34.42 -5.33
C THR A 16 -22.36 -33.33 -5.79
N LEU A 17 -22.82 -32.09 -5.73
CA LEU A 17 -21.95 -30.93 -5.81
C LEU A 17 -21.05 -30.97 -4.57
N GLY A 18 -19.95 -31.69 -4.67
CA GLY A 18 -18.84 -31.55 -3.76
C GLY A 18 -18.32 -30.12 -3.89
N GLY A 19 -18.69 -29.25 -2.92
CA GLY A 19 -18.08 -27.95 -2.83
C GLY A 19 -16.57 -28.14 -2.78
N CYS A 20 -15.86 -27.58 -3.74
CA CYS A 20 -14.42 -27.40 -3.63
C CYS A 20 -14.18 -26.56 -2.38
N GLN A 21 -13.96 -27.22 -1.25
CA GLN A 21 -13.26 -26.59 -0.14
C GLN A 21 -11.86 -26.30 -0.66
N GLN A 22 -11.63 -25.02 -1.00
CA GLN A 22 -10.26 -24.56 -1.20
C GLN A 22 -9.50 -24.94 0.07
N PRO A 23 -8.33 -25.59 -0.05
CA PRO A 23 -7.53 -25.87 1.12
C PRO A 23 -7.30 -24.52 1.81
N ALA A 24 -7.63 -24.44 3.10
CA ALA A 24 -7.24 -23.31 3.91
C ALA A 24 -5.76 -23.08 3.64
N VAL A 25 -5.38 -21.88 3.22
CA VAL A 25 -3.98 -21.52 2.99
C VAL A 25 -3.33 -21.52 4.36
N SER A 26 -2.96 -22.71 4.83
CA SER A 26 -2.24 -22.91 6.06
C SER A 26 -0.81 -22.43 5.83
N GLY A 27 -0.49 -21.24 6.29
CA GLY A 27 0.88 -20.74 6.18
C GLY A 27 1.08 -19.25 6.20
N TRP A 28 0.03 -18.45 6.23
CA TRP A 28 0.18 -17.02 6.51
C TRP A 28 0.63 -16.86 7.96
N LYS A 29 1.92 -16.58 8.14
CA LYS A 29 2.39 -16.10 9.43
C LYS A 29 1.75 -14.72 9.63
N SER A 30 1.07 -14.54 10.76
CA SER A 30 0.58 -13.25 11.20
C SER A 30 1.65 -12.18 10.97
N PHE A 31 1.31 -11.11 10.27
CA PHE A 31 2.25 -10.02 9.98
C PHE A 31 2.77 -9.39 11.28
N SER A 32 1.89 -9.20 12.26
CA SER A 32 2.24 -8.60 13.56
C SER A 32 2.89 -9.60 14.51
N GLY A 33 2.67 -10.89 14.34
CA GLY A 33 3.01 -11.93 15.33
C GLY A 33 2.23 -11.79 16.65
N ASP A 34 1.34 -10.80 16.76
CA ASP A 34 0.53 -10.55 17.96
C ASP A 34 -0.85 -11.20 17.82
N LYS A 35 -1.05 -12.28 18.58
CA LYS A 35 -2.31 -13.04 18.57
C LYS A 35 -3.54 -12.22 18.97
N ASN A 36 -3.36 -11.13 19.70
CA ASN A 36 -4.47 -10.27 20.10
C ASN A 36 -4.92 -9.39 18.92
N ILE A 37 -3.98 -8.85 18.17
CA ILE A 37 -4.27 -8.08 16.94
C ILE A 37 -4.96 -8.99 15.93
N GLU A 38 -4.39 -10.18 15.65
CA GLU A 38 -4.99 -11.13 14.71
C GLU A 38 -6.43 -11.50 15.08
N ARG A 39 -6.69 -11.82 16.34
CA ARG A 39 -8.04 -12.14 16.81
C ARG A 39 -9.02 -10.96 16.62
N ARG A 40 -8.57 -9.71 16.81
CA ARG A 40 -9.40 -8.51 16.58
C ARG A 40 -9.68 -8.34 15.09
N VAL A 41 -8.69 -8.54 14.23
CA VAL A 41 -8.84 -8.52 12.77
C VAL A 41 -9.85 -9.56 12.31
N ASP A 42 -9.70 -10.82 12.74
CA ASP A 42 -10.62 -11.90 12.40
C ASP A 42 -12.05 -11.60 12.86
N SER A 43 -12.19 -11.03 14.06
CA SER A 43 -13.49 -10.62 14.59
C SER A 43 -14.17 -9.59 13.69
N VAL A 44 -13.46 -8.56 13.25
CA VAL A 44 -14.01 -7.52 12.36
C VAL A 44 -14.31 -8.12 10.98
N LEU A 45 -13.39 -8.90 10.42
CA LEU A 45 -13.57 -9.54 9.10
C LEU A 45 -14.79 -10.46 9.06
N SER A 46 -15.13 -11.12 10.18
CA SER A 46 -16.31 -11.98 10.26
C SER A 46 -17.64 -11.22 10.19
N LEU A 47 -17.64 -9.93 10.52
CA LEU A 47 -18.81 -9.04 10.48
C LEU A 47 -18.98 -8.35 9.13
N MET A 48 -17.94 -8.34 8.28
CA MET A 48 -17.93 -7.60 7.03
C MET A 48 -18.64 -8.35 5.91
N THR A 49 -19.40 -7.60 5.10
CA THR A 49 -19.87 -8.09 3.79
C THR A 49 -18.70 -8.19 2.80
N LEU A 50 -18.94 -8.82 1.66
CA LEU A 50 -17.92 -8.90 0.60
C LEU A 50 -17.56 -7.50 0.08
N GLU A 51 -18.57 -6.65 -0.11
CA GLU A 51 -18.41 -5.27 -0.58
C GLU A 51 -17.56 -4.45 0.40
N GLU A 52 -17.81 -4.57 1.71
CA GLU A 52 -17.01 -3.91 2.73
C GLU A 52 -15.56 -4.41 2.76
N LYS A 53 -15.33 -5.71 2.57
CA LYS A 53 -13.97 -6.27 2.47
C LYS A 53 -13.23 -5.70 1.26
N VAL A 54 -13.88 -5.64 0.11
CA VAL A 54 -13.32 -5.03 -1.11
C VAL A 54 -13.09 -3.53 -0.90
N GLY A 55 -14.04 -2.84 -0.26
CA GLY A 55 -13.93 -1.42 0.07
C GLY A 55 -12.72 -1.10 0.95
N GLN A 56 -12.36 -1.98 1.90
CA GLN A 56 -11.15 -1.79 2.73
C GLN A 56 -9.84 -1.84 1.92
N MET A 57 -9.84 -2.42 0.73
CA MET A 57 -8.69 -2.41 -0.18
C MET A 57 -8.70 -1.20 -1.13
N ALA A 58 -9.76 -0.40 -1.13
CA ALA A 58 -9.89 0.76 -2.00
C ALA A 58 -9.27 2.01 -1.37
N GLN A 59 -8.52 2.75 -2.19
CA GLN A 59 -8.01 4.07 -1.89
C GLN A 59 -8.64 5.09 -2.81
N TYR A 60 -9.15 6.18 -2.24
CA TYR A 60 -9.73 7.27 -3.02
C TYR A 60 -8.91 8.55 -2.85
N SER A 61 -8.70 9.26 -3.96
CA SER A 61 -8.08 10.58 -3.93
C SER A 61 -9.13 11.65 -3.66
N CYS A 62 -8.86 12.48 -2.69
CA CYS A 62 -9.68 13.66 -2.39
C CYS A 62 -9.17 14.88 -3.16
N ASN A 63 -10.10 15.75 -3.57
CA ASN A 63 -9.79 16.91 -4.45
C ASN A 63 -9.26 18.14 -3.69
N TRP A 64 -8.56 17.95 -2.58
CA TRP A 64 -8.13 19.08 -1.73
C TRP A 64 -6.80 19.67 -2.15
N ASP A 65 -5.90 18.82 -2.60
CA ASP A 65 -4.66 19.20 -3.27
C ASP A 65 -4.23 18.01 -4.12
N VAL A 66 -3.72 18.26 -5.31
CA VAL A 66 -3.57 17.19 -6.28
C VAL A 66 -2.10 16.85 -6.46
N THR A 67 -1.67 15.79 -5.81
CA THR A 67 -0.50 15.03 -6.21
C THR A 67 -0.96 13.67 -6.74
N GLY A 68 -0.48 13.27 -7.90
CA GLY A 68 -0.87 11.99 -8.51
C GLY A 68 -2.27 11.96 -9.15
N PRO A 69 -2.80 10.76 -9.46
CA PRO A 69 -4.05 10.59 -10.17
C PRO A 69 -5.24 11.12 -9.38
N VAL A 70 -6.10 11.89 -10.04
CA VAL A 70 -7.38 12.34 -9.49
C VAL A 70 -8.46 11.36 -9.90
N MET A 71 -9.09 10.71 -8.93
CA MET A 71 -10.32 9.97 -9.17
C MET A 71 -11.48 10.78 -8.60
N THR A 72 -12.33 11.28 -9.49
CA THR A 72 -13.58 11.95 -9.12
C THR A 72 -14.59 10.89 -8.70
N GLY A 73 -14.85 10.79 -7.41
CA GLY A 73 -15.88 9.93 -6.84
C GLY A 73 -16.50 10.60 -5.63
N ASP A 74 -17.72 10.21 -5.30
CA ASP A 74 -18.36 10.62 -4.05
C ASP A 74 -17.77 9.79 -2.87
N TYR A 75 -16.53 10.10 -2.52
CA TYR A 75 -15.81 9.40 -1.46
C TYR A 75 -16.44 9.58 -0.07
N GLU A 76 -17.18 10.68 0.16
CA GLU A 76 -17.90 10.88 1.43
C GLU A 76 -19.04 9.87 1.56
N THR A 77 -19.83 9.66 0.51
CA THR A 77 -20.88 8.63 0.51
C THR A 77 -20.30 7.23 0.65
N LEU A 78 -19.23 6.91 -0.07
CA LEU A 78 -18.57 5.62 0.03
C LEU A 78 -17.99 5.38 1.43
N LEU A 79 -17.45 6.42 2.06
CA LEU A 79 -16.92 6.37 3.43
C LEU A 79 -18.01 6.01 4.44
N LYS A 80 -19.19 6.65 4.34
CA LYS A 80 -20.37 6.35 5.18
C LYS A 80 -20.89 4.93 4.97
N GLN A 81 -20.74 4.41 3.77
CA GLN A 81 -21.10 3.03 3.45
C GLN A 81 -20.04 2.00 3.91
N GLY A 82 -18.87 2.43 4.41
CA GLY A 82 -17.79 1.54 4.83
C GLY A 82 -16.99 0.95 3.67
N LEU A 83 -17.03 1.59 2.50
CA LEU A 83 -16.40 1.14 1.26
C LEU A 83 -15.07 1.85 0.96
N VAL A 84 -14.43 2.42 1.97
CA VAL A 84 -13.15 3.15 1.86
C VAL A 84 -12.18 2.63 2.91
N GLY A 85 -11.05 2.10 2.49
CA GLY A 85 -9.98 1.68 3.40
C GLY A 85 -8.95 2.79 3.64
N SER A 86 -8.71 3.62 2.63
CA SER A 86 -7.76 4.73 2.74
C SER A 86 -8.17 5.93 1.89
N LEU A 87 -7.76 7.11 2.33
CA LEU A 87 -7.94 8.37 1.63
C LEU A 87 -6.57 8.99 1.33
N PHE A 88 -6.43 9.51 0.12
CA PHE A 88 -5.26 10.19 -0.40
C PHE A 88 -5.56 11.68 -0.60
N ASN A 89 -4.56 12.54 -0.38
CA ASN A 89 -4.68 14.00 -0.54
C ASN A 89 -5.61 14.71 0.48
N VAL A 90 -5.81 14.13 1.66
CA VAL A 90 -6.36 14.83 2.82
C VAL A 90 -5.22 15.06 3.81
N TYR A 91 -4.72 16.29 3.89
CA TYR A 91 -3.46 16.61 4.59
C TYR A 91 -3.59 17.67 5.69
N THR A 92 -4.79 18.23 5.89
CA THR A 92 -5.03 19.18 6.98
C THR A 92 -5.61 18.47 8.20
N VAL A 93 -5.25 18.93 9.39
CA VAL A 93 -5.76 18.38 10.67
C VAL A 93 -7.29 18.35 10.68
N ASP A 94 -7.94 19.44 10.26
CA ASP A 94 -9.41 19.54 10.27
C ASP A 94 -10.03 18.60 9.25
N GLY A 95 -9.43 18.46 8.07
CA GLY A 95 -9.90 17.55 7.05
C GLY A 95 -9.78 16.08 7.45
N VAL A 96 -8.62 15.69 7.97
CA VAL A 96 -8.40 14.34 8.50
C VAL A 96 -9.39 14.04 9.62
N ARG A 97 -9.58 14.98 10.57
CA ARG A 97 -10.54 14.82 11.66
C ARG A 97 -11.97 14.65 11.14
N LYS A 98 -12.41 15.52 10.22
CA LYS A 98 -13.74 15.44 9.62
C LYS A 98 -14.00 14.07 8.99
N MET A 99 -13.06 13.58 8.16
CA MET A 99 -13.22 12.29 7.49
C MET A 99 -13.18 11.12 8.47
N GLN A 100 -12.31 11.18 9.47
CA GLN A 100 -12.22 10.13 10.49
C GLN A 100 -13.48 10.07 11.37
N GLU A 101 -14.02 11.23 11.78
CA GLU A 101 -15.28 11.31 12.53
C GLU A 101 -16.45 10.75 11.72
N MET A 102 -16.51 11.04 10.42
CA MET A 102 -17.51 10.49 9.51
C MET A 102 -17.41 8.96 9.44
N ALA A 103 -16.20 8.40 9.26
CA ALA A 103 -15.98 6.97 9.23
C ALA A 103 -16.43 6.29 10.54
N LEU A 104 -16.12 6.90 11.68
CA LEU A 104 -16.39 6.33 13.00
C LEU A 104 -17.82 6.52 13.48
N SER A 105 -18.53 7.55 13.00
CA SER A 105 -19.91 7.83 13.45
C SER A 105 -20.97 7.33 12.48
N GLU A 106 -20.73 7.42 11.17
CA GLU A 106 -21.75 7.20 10.14
C GLU A 106 -21.63 5.85 9.43
N SER A 107 -20.45 5.17 9.47
CA SER A 107 -20.32 3.84 8.88
C SER A 107 -20.80 2.73 9.81
N ARG A 108 -21.26 1.62 9.25
CA ARG A 108 -21.83 0.48 10.00
C ARG A 108 -20.83 -0.16 10.98
N LEU A 109 -19.60 -0.39 10.55
CA LEU A 109 -18.59 -1.10 11.34
C LEU A 109 -17.65 -0.17 12.10
N LYS A 110 -17.73 1.14 11.84
CA LYS A 110 -16.93 2.17 12.51
C LYS A 110 -15.41 1.90 12.44
N ILE A 111 -14.97 1.42 11.28
CA ILE A 111 -13.56 1.15 11.03
C ILE A 111 -12.87 2.48 10.70
N PRO A 112 -11.77 2.84 11.39
CA PRO A 112 -11.02 4.04 11.05
C PRO A 112 -10.36 3.92 9.68
N VAL A 113 -10.19 5.07 9.00
CA VAL A 113 -9.58 5.17 7.67
C VAL A 113 -8.10 5.53 7.78
N LEU A 114 -7.27 4.98 6.91
CA LEU A 114 -5.88 5.40 6.76
C LEU A 114 -5.79 6.63 5.85
N PHE A 115 -4.97 7.61 6.25
CA PHE A 115 -4.70 8.80 5.45
C PHE A 115 -3.29 8.71 4.87
N GLY A 116 -3.21 8.70 3.53
CA GLY A 116 -1.97 8.64 2.78
C GLY A 116 -1.62 9.97 2.13
N TYR A 117 -0.32 10.26 2.03
CA TYR A 117 0.21 11.42 1.32
C TYR A 117 1.62 11.15 0.78
N ASP A 118 2.00 11.84 -0.31
CA ASP A 118 3.36 11.76 -0.85
C ASP A 118 4.32 12.63 -0.03
N VAL A 119 5.04 12.01 0.90
CA VAL A 119 6.06 12.66 1.72
C VAL A 119 7.44 12.19 1.23
N VAL A 120 7.79 12.55 -0.01
CA VAL A 120 8.96 11.99 -0.72
C VAL A 120 10.27 12.60 -0.22
N HIS A 121 10.33 13.93 -0.04
CA HIS A 121 11.52 14.65 0.43
C HIS A 121 11.19 15.76 1.45
N GLY A 122 10.37 15.42 2.41
CA GLY A 122 9.88 16.31 3.46
C GLY A 122 8.38 16.53 3.37
N TYR A 123 7.81 17.17 4.39
CA TYR A 123 6.41 17.52 4.46
C TYR A 123 6.24 19.04 4.59
N ARG A 124 6.53 19.62 5.74
CA ARG A 124 6.62 21.07 5.92
C ARG A 124 8.04 21.57 5.74
N THR A 125 9.00 20.85 6.29
CA THR A 125 10.42 21.05 6.02
C THR A 125 10.80 20.36 4.72
N ILE A 126 11.27 21.13 3.75
CA ILE A 126 11.71 20.60 2.45
C ILE A 126 13.18 20.19 2.55
N PHE A 127 13.44 18.92 2.31
CA PHE A 127 14.77 18.33 2.20
C PHE A 127 15.22 18.26 0.74
N PRO A 128 16.52 18.04 0.47
CA PRO A 128 16.97 17.75 -0.89
C PRO A 128 16.21 16.57 -1.50
N MET A 129 16.07 16.58 -2.83
CA MET A 129 15.48 15.42 -3.53
C MET A 129 16.25 14.15 -3.21
N PRO A 130 15.60 12.96 -3.20
CA PRO A 130 16.23 11.71 -2.84
C PRO A 130 17.51 11.40 -3.60
N LEU A 131 17.57 11.69 -4.91
CA LEU A 131 18.79 11.55 -5.71
C LEU A 131 19.93 12.45 -5.20
N ALA A 132 19.61 13.69 -4.81
CA ALA A 132 20.63 14.59 -4.24
C ALA A 132 21.06 14.16 -2.85
N GLU A 133 20.14 13.68 -2.00
CA GLU A 133 20.49 13.08 -0.71
C GLU A 133 21.42 11.86 -0.89
N SER A 134 21.14 11.00 -1.88
CA SER A 134 21.95 9.80 -2.15
C SER A 134 23.41 10.13 -2.46
N CYS A 135 23.69 11.28 -3.10
CA CYS A 135 25.03 11.77 -3.37
C CYS A 135 25.86 12.06 -2.11
N SER A 136 25.22 12.23 -0.96
CA SER A 136 25.91 12.44 0.32
C SER A 136 26.52 11.15 0.90
N TRP A 137 26.02 9.98 0.51
CA TRP A 137 26.37 8.67 1.06
C TRP A 137 26.15 8.56 2.59
N ASP A 138 25.43 9.50 3.20
CA ASP A 138 25.19 9.59 4.63
C ASP A 138 23.81 9.01 4.99
N LEU A 139 23.78 7.70 5.25
CA LEU A 139 22.55 6.97 5.56
C LEU A 139 21.86 7.48 6.82
N GLU A 140 22.64 7.97 7.81
CA GLU A 140 22.07 8.49 9.05
C GLU A 140 21.32 9.81 8.81
N ARG A 141 21.83 10.69 7.95
CA ARG A 141 21.12 11.92 7.55
C ARG A 141 19.84 11.61 6.80
N MET A 142 19.86 10.61 5.89
CA MET A 142 18.68 10.19 5.14
C MET A 142 17.62 9.58 6.07
N ARG A 143 18.05 8.79 7.07
CA ARG A 143 17.15 8.29 8.12
C ARG A 143 16.52 9.44 8.91
N LYS A 144 17.34 10.42 9.28
CA LYS A 144 16.90 11.59 10.07
C LYS A 144 15.94 12.49 9.27
N SER A 145 16.19 12.76 7.99
CA SER A 145 15.28 13.55 7.15
C SER A 145 13.91 12.88 7.02
N ALA A 146 13.89 11.55 6.85
CA ALA A 146 12.65 10.78 6.82
C ALA A 146 11.91 10.81 8.18
N ALA A 147 12.63 10.73 9.31
CA ALA A 147 12.04 10.80 10.64
C ALA A 147 11.41 12.17 10.92
N ILE A 148 12.08 13.27 10.54
CA ILE A 148 11.52 14.61 10.67
C ILE A 148 10.26 14.78 9.79
N ALA A 149 10.32 14.26 8.57
CA ALA A 149 9.17 14.31 7.67
C ALA A 149 7.98 13.50 8.23
N ALA A 150 8.24 12.35 8.86
CA ALA A 150 7.22 11.53 9.52
C ALA A 150 6.58 12.26 10.71
N ASP A 151 7.39 12.88 11.56
CA ASP A 151 6.91 13.67 12.71
C ASP A 151 5.96 14.81 12.26
N GLU A 152 6.37 15.56 11.25
CA GLU A 152 5.55 16.64 10.68
C GLU A 152 4.25 16.12 10.02
N ALA A 153 4.32 15.02 9.27
CA ALA A 153 3.18 14.44 8.58
C ALA A 153 2.17 13.82 9.57
N SER A 154 2.66 13.06 10.55
CA SER A 154 1.81 12.45 11.59
C SER A 154 1.10 13.51 12.44
N ALA A 155 1.76 14.64 12.74
CA ALA A 155 1.12 15.77 13.42
C ALA A 155 -0.06 16.37 12.62
N SER A 156 -0.11 16.16 11.31
CA SER A 156 -1.24 16.54 10.45
C SER A 156 -2.28 15.43 10.27
N GLY A 157 -2.06 14.26 10.91
CA GLY A 157 -2.96 13.10 10.83
C GLY A 157 -2.67 12.14 9.67
N ILE A 158 -1.58 12.34 8.93
CA ILE A 158 -1.11 11.40 7.91
C ILE A 158 -0.57 10.16 8.63
N ALA A 159 -1.04 8.99 8.22
CA ALA A 159 -0.63 7.70 8.79
C ALA A 159 0.22 6.85 7.83
N TRP A 160 0.26 7.22 6.56
CA TRP A 160 0.91 6.46 5.50
C TRP A 160 1.55 7.39 4.47
N THR A 161 2.81 7.15 4.13
CA THR A 161 3.50 7.85 3.04
C THR A 161 3.81 6.92 1.87
N PHE A 162 3.74 7.45 0.64
CA PHE A 162 4.14 6.73 -0.58
C PHE A 162 5.62 6.96 -0.88
N ALA A 163 6.45 6.67 0.12
CA ALA A 163 7.91 6.76 0.09
C ALA A 163 8.52 5.68 1.00
N PRO A 164 9.76 5.24 0.72
CA PRO A 164 10.68 5.71 -0.32
C PRO A 164 10.38 5.13 -1.71
N MET A 165 10.74 5.88 -2.77
CA MET A 165 10.85 5.30 -4.10
C MET A 165 12.17 4.53 -4.19
N VAL A 166 12.06 3.24 -4.44
CA VAL A 166 13.20 2.30 -4.48
C VAL A 166 13.49 1.77 -5.89
N ASP A 167 12.83 2.36 -6.88
CA ASP A 167 13.07 2.03 -8.28
C ASP A 167 14.51 2.39 -8.66
N ILE A 168 15.24 1.40 -9.16
CA ILE A 168 16.60 1.59 -9.70
C ILE A 168 16.49 2.26 -11.07
N SER A 169 17.09 3.44 -11.20
CA SER A 169 17.05 4.24 -12.43
C SER A 169 18.36 4.11 -13.19
N ARG A 170 18.31 3.60 -14.42
CA ARG A 170 19.48 3.47 -15.30
C ARG A 170 19.48 4.42 -16.47
N ASP A 171 18.35 5.05 -16.76
CA ASP A 171 18.22 6.05 -17.82
C ASP A 171 17.93 7.42 -17.22
N ALA A 172 18.91 8.33 -17.28
CA ALA A 172 18.79 9.67 -16.72
C ALA A 172 17.73 10.56 -17.42
N ARG A 173 17.17 10.11 -18.55
CA ARG A 173 16.08 10.82 -19.23
C ARG A 173 14.73 10.58 -18.58
N TRP A 174 14.62 9.55 -17.75
CA TRP A 174 13.37 9.28 -17.01
C TRP A 174 13.07 10.40 -16.02
N GLY A 175 11.89 11.03 -16.14
CA GLY A 175 11.54 12.21 -15.37
C GLY A 175 11.47 11.99 -13.85
N ARG A 176 11.32 10.73 -13.41
CA ARG A 176 11.25 10.36 -11.99
C ARG A 176 12.59 9.89 -11.39
N VAL A 177 13.68 9.97 -12.13
CA VAL A 177 15.02 9.59 -11.62
C VAL A 177 15.36 10.33 -10.31
N MET A 178 14.87 11.55 -10.15
CA MET A 178 15.10 12.41 -8.99
C MET A 178 14.45 11.90 -7.69
N GLU A 179 13.41 11.07 -7.78
CA GLU A 179 12.70 10.54 -6.61
C GLU A 179 13.40 9.34 -5.97
N GLY A 180 14.32 8.68 -6.68
CA GLY A 180 15.02 7.49 -6.25
C GLY A 180 16.45 7.73 -5.78
N ALA A 181 17.15 6.64 -5.47
CA ALA A 181 18.52 6.67 -4.96
C ALA A 181 19.60 6.57 -6.05
N GLY A 182 19.22 6.47 -7.33
CA GLY A 182 20.14 6.32 -8.46
C GLY A 182 20.14 4.91 -9.07
N GLU A 183 21.30 4.51 -9.64
CA GLU A 183 21.40 3.30 -10.45
C GLU A 183 21.98 2.07 -9.73
N ASP A 184 22.58 2.27 -8.55
CA ASP A 184 23.23 1.19 -7.80
C ASP A 184 22.23 0.44 -6.89
N PRO A 185 22.00 -0.85 -7.11
CA PRO A 185 21.02 -1.61 -6.31
C PRO A 185 21.48 -1.83 -4.86
N TYR A 186 22.78 -1.87 -4.59
CA TYR A 186 23.29 -2.04 -3.23
C TYR A 186 23.10 -0.76 -2.41
N LEU A 187 23.54 0.37 -2.91
CA LEU A 187 23.33 1.67 -2.27
C LEU A 187 21.82 1.97 -2.13
N GLY A 188 21.05 1.69 -3.20
CA GLY A 188 19.60 1.84 -3.19
C GLY A 188 18.92 1.03 -2.08
N SER A 189 19.38 -0.20 -1.83
CA SER A 189 18.86 -1.05 -0.74
C SER A 189 19.18 -0.48 0.64
N LEU A 190 20.41 0.01 0.85
CA LEU A 190 20.81 0.65 2.12
C LEU A 190 20.01 1.92 2.38
N ILE A 191 19.79 2.74 1.36
CA ILE A 191 19.00 3.97 1.46
C ILE A 191 17.52 3.64 1.71
N ALA A 192 16.95 2.66 1.00
CA ALA A 192 15.59 2.19 1.22
C ALA A 192 15.37 1.84 2.70
N LYS A 193 16.26 1.00 3.25
CA LYS A 193 16.22 0.62 4.68
C LYS A 193 16.30 1.84 5.60
N ALA A 194 17.27 2.72 5.38
CA ALA A 194 17.45 3.91 6.23
C ALA A 194 16.21 4.82 6.24
N ARG A 195 15.59 5.03 5.07
CA ARG A 195 14.39 5.86 4.96
C ARG A 195 13.15 5.19 5.57
N VAL A 196 12.97 3.88 5.37
CA VAL A 196 11.89 3.12 6.01
C VAL A 196 12.02 3.19 7.53
N GLU A 197 13.21 2.94 8.07
CA GLU A 197 13.47 3.05 9.52
C GLU A 197 13.23 4.48 10.03
N GLY A 198 13.53 5.49 9.22
CA GLY A 198 13.24 6.89 9.56
C GLY A 198 11.75 7.17 9.63
N PHE A 199 10.98 6.79 8.62
CA PHE A 199 9.53 7.00 8.60
C PHE A 199 8.81 6.20 9.69
N GLN A 200 9.24 4.97 9.97
CA GLN A 200 8.57 4.05 10.89
C GLN A 200 9.11 4.05 12.32
N GLY A 201 10.12 4.89 12.61
CA GLY A 201 10.72 5.00 13.94
C GLY A 201 11.69 3.87 14.30
N GLY A 202 11.98 2.97 13.36
CA GLY A 202 12.89 1.84 13.54
C GLY A 202 12.56 0.64 12.67
N ASN A 203 13.14 -0.51 13.01
CA ASN A 203 12.96 -1.76 12.30
C ASN A 203 11.97 -2.74 12.98
N ASP A 204 11.36 -2.32 14.09
CA ASP A 204 10.30 -3.09 14.77
C ASP A 204 8.94 -2.45 14.45
N TRP A 205 8.00 -3.24 13.97
CA TRP A 205 6.63 -2.79 13.68
C TRP A 205 5.95 -2.11 14.89
N ARG A 206 6.40 -2.39 16.11
CA ARG A 206 5.87 -1.76 17.33
C ARG A 206 6.16 -0.27 17.43
N SER A 207 7.22 0.20 16.77
CA SER A 207 7.53 1.62 16.69
C SER A 207 6.45 2.43 15.95
N LEU A 208 5.64 1.78 15.10
CA LEU A 208 4.48 2.41 14.47
C LEU A 208 3.36 2.80 15.45
N ALA A 209 3.44 2.37 16.70
CA ALA A 209 2.54 2.85 17.76
C ALA A 209 2.96 4.25 18.30
N ASP A 210 4.14 4.73 17.97
CA ASP A 210 4.62 6.04 18.34
C ASP A 210 3.93 7.12 17.48
N VAL A 211 3.55 8.21 18.12
CA VAL A 211 2.73 9.27 17.50
C VAL A 211 3.44 10.07 16.40
N ASN A 212 4.75 9.96 16.31
CA ASN A 212 5.61 10.69 15.38
C ASN A 212 6.10 9.81 14.21
N THR A 213 5.39 8.73 13.90
CA THR A 213 5.75 7.79 12.84
C THR A 213 4.63 7.67 11.81
N VAL A 214 4.99 7.24 10.61
CA VAL A 214 4.06 6.91 9.53
C VAL A 214 4.47 5.60 8.87
N LEU A 215 3.50 4.86 8.32
CA LEU A 215 3.77 3.70 7.48
C LEU A 215 4.56 4.13 6.24
N ALA A 216 5.65 3.45 5.94
CA ALA A 216 6.39 3.62 4.69
C ALA A 216 5.83 2.72 3.59
N CYS A 217 6.04 3.11 2.34
CA CYS A 217 5.66 2.32 1.17
C CYS A 217 6.82 2.32 0.17
N CYS A 218 7.53 1.20 0.07
CA CYS A 218 8.51 1.01 -0.98
C CYS A 218 7.79 0.91 -2.33
N LYS A 219 8.02 1.90 -3.18
CA LYS A 219 7.35 1.99 -4.50
C LYS A 219 8.39 2.00 -5.63
N HIS A 220 8.04 1.56 -6.84
CA HIS A 220 6.78 0.98 -7.28
C HIS A 220 6.98 -0.50 -7.60
N PHE A 221 6.39 -1.38 -6.87
CA PHE A 221 6.59 -2.81 -7.06
C PHE A 221 5.96 -3.31 -8.37
N ALA A 222 6.80 -3.74 -9.36
CA ALA A 222 8.26 -3.62 -9.39
C ALA A 222 8.71 -3.32 -10.82
N ALA A 223 10.00 -2.88 -10.98
CA ALA A 223 10.61 -2.64 -12.28
C ALA A 223 9.97 -1.46 -13.09
N TYR A 224 9.69 -0.37 -12.43
CA TYR A 224 9.21 0.85 -13.09
C TYR A 224 10.36 1.71 -13.65
N GLY A 225 11.53 1.70 -12.99
CA GLY A 225 12.69 2.49 -13.41
C GLY A 225 13.29 2.19 -14.80
N PRO A 226 13.22 0.94 -15.33
CA PRO A 226 13.77 0.60 -16.64
C PRO A 226 12.83 0.89 -17.82
N ALA A 227 11.93 1.85 -17.69
CA ALA A 227 11.03 2.24 -18.78
C ALA A 227 11.83 2.58 -20.05
N GLU A 228 11.45 1.98 -21.18
CA GLU A 228 12.16 2.11 -22.45
C GLU A 228 12.32 3.56 -22.89
N ALA A 229 13.54 3.89 -23.31
CA ALA A 229 13.95 5.23 -23.72
C ALA A 229 13.76 6.32 -22.66
N GLY A 230 13.64 5.96 -21.38
CA GLY A 230 13.38 6.87 -20.28
C GLY A 230 11.99 7.53 -20.33
N ARG A 231 11.06 6.97 -21.09
CA ARG A 231 9.70 7.49 -21.20
C ARG A 231 8.85 6.93 -20.08
N ASP A 232 8.30 7.82 -19.29
CA ASP A 232 7.43 7.46 -18.18
C ASP A 232 6.23 6.64 -18.65
N TYR A 233 5.86 5.61 -17.88
CA TYR A 233 4.82 4.62 -18.21
C TYR A 233 5.04 3.80 -19.50
N ASN A 234 6.23 3.83 -20.08
CA ASN A 234 6.53 2.98 -21.22
C ASN A 234 6.82 1.54 -20.77
N THR A 235 6.89 0.63 -21.73
CA THR A 235 7.22 -0.78 -21.51
C THR A 235 8.55 -0.94 -20.77
N SER A 236 8.60 -1.89 -19.85
CA SER A 236 9.82 -2.36 -19.20
C SER A 236 10.03 -3.82 -19.57
N GLU A 237 10.96 -4.09 -20.49
CA GLU A 237 11.27 -5.44 -20.88
C GLU A 237 12.59 -5.88 -20.22
N LEU A 238 12.49 -6.89 -19.36
CA LEU A 238 13.60 -7.37 -18.54
C LEU A 238 13.66 -8.89 -18.54
N SER A 239 14.89 -9.43 -18.60
CA SER A 239 15.08 -10.83 -18.23
C SER A 239 14.83 -11.03 -16.74
N GLN A 240 14.40 -12.23 -16.36
CA GLN A 240 14.22 -12.58 -14.94
C GLN A 240 15.53 -12.37 -14.14
N ASN A 241 16.68 -12.68 -14.74
CA ASN A 241 17.97 -12.47 -14.10
C ASN A 241 18.23 -10.99 -13.79
N THR A 242 17.95 -10.10 -14.74
CA THR A 242 18.07 -8.65 -14.55
C THR A 242 17.10 -8.14 -13.50
N LEU A 243 15.85 -8.60 -13.55
CA LEU A 243 14.84 -8.23 -12.56
C LEU A 243 15.31 -8.58 -11.14
N MET A 244 15.73 -9.82 -10.91
CA MET A 244 16.08 -10.32 -9.58
C MET A 244 17.39 -9.75 -9.03
N ASN A 245 18.36 -9.40 -9.88
CA ASN A 245 19.66 -8.91 -9.42
C ASN A 245 19.79 -7.39 -9.35
N TYR A 246 18.95 -6.64 -10.07
CA TYR A 246 19.05 -5.17 -10.11
C TYR A 246 17.82 -4.47 -9.52
N TYR A 247 16.62 -4.93 -9.83
CA TYR A 247 15.41 -4.19 -9.48
C TYR A 247 14.70 -4.70 -8.23
N MET A 248 14.90 -5.97 -7.88
CA MET A 248 14.29 -6.54 -6.67
C MET A 248 15.09 -6.31 -5.38
N PRO A 249 16.43 -6.18 -5.36
CA PRO A 249 17.17 -6.07 -4.09
C PRO A 249 16.69 -4.98 -3.14
N PRO A 250 16.27 -3.77 -3.58
CA PRO A 250 15.78 -2.74 -2.66
C PRO A 250 14.45 -3.07 -1.96
N TYR A 251 13.74 -4.13 -2.38
CA TYR A 251 12.50 -4.60 -1.76
C TYR A 251 12.73 -5.74 -0.76
N LEU A 252 13.97 -6.30 -0.68
CA LEU A 252 14.33 -7.44 0.15
C LEU A 252 14.99 -7.01 1.46
#